data_1f76f2e72721d0f3b8cefd611c0ee5fa
#
_entry.id   1f76f2e72721d0f3b8cefd611c0ee5fa
#
_cell.length_a   1.000
_cell.length_b   1.000
_cell.length_c   1.000
_cell.angle_alpha   90.00
_cell.angle_beta   90.00
_cell.angle_gamma   90.00
#
_symmetry.space_group_name_H-M   'P 1'
#
loop_
_entity.id
_entity.type
_entity.pdbx_description
1 polymer ?
#
loop_
_entity_poly.entity_id
_entity_poly.type
_entity_poly.pdbx_seq_one_letter_code
_entity_poly.pdbx_strand_id
1 'polypeptide(L)'
;MKGKKKIASILACAMLLSAAPVEAMAYTVPDTVRVGLESVCKNVASASIGVWELQIGMQKGDGFQRGGVITSSGLFTARPAVGDYIAVDKTMDCADALDMANDMKKSGLDTYAAYLSGGDWTVYVKDASVSAVEAAADENASRVSFEGVAITGGEAPVLVPENAVMMGGNVADTFKLNSMPYRGMLTFSVNGSSMTGVNIIGLEEYLYGVVPSEMPKSYDAEALKAQAVAARTYAMTSRPRALPLASGVPDADRPK
;
A
#
# COMPACT_ATOMS: atom_id res chain seq x y z
N MET A 1 32.69 67.35 -7.97
CA MET A 1 31.35 66.76 -7.79
C MET A 1 31.04 65.57 -8.73
N LYS A 2 32.00 64.66 -9.02
CA LYS A 2 31.76 63.52 -9.94
C LYS A 2 31.75 62.13 -9.28
N GLY A 3 31.94 62.04 -7.94
CA GLY A 3 32.02 60.78 -7.23
C GLY A 3 30.68 60.26 -6.61
N LYS A 4 29.72 61.17 -6.32
CA LYS A 4 28.50 60.79 -5.63
C LYS A 4 27.39 60.14 -6.49
N LYS A 5 27.46 60.30 -7.82
CA LYS A 5 26.45 59.71 -8.74
C LYS A 5 26.68 58.21 -9.04
N LYS A 6 27.93 57.70 -8.92
CA LYS A 6 28.24 56.27 -9.17
C LYS A 6 27.85 55.37 -8.00
N ILE A 7 27.90 55.85 -6.78
CA ILE A 7 27.54 55.06 -5.59
C ILE A 7 26.02 54.85 -5.52
N ALA A 8 25.21 55.85 -5.90
CA ALA A 8 23.77 55.74 -5.96
C ALA A 8 23.25 54.71 -6.98
N SER A 9 23.93 54.57 -8.14
CA SER A 9 23.55 53.58 -9.16
C SER A 9 23.87 52.13 -8.74
N ILE A 10 24.95 51.93 -7.97
CA ILE A 10 25.33 50.57 -7.49
C ILE A 10 24.36 50.10 -6.36
N LEU A 11 23.95 51.02 -5.49
CA LEU A 11 22.94 50.71 -4.45
C LEU A 11 21.57 50.41 -5.04
N ALA A 12 21.15 51.10 -6.09
CA ALA A 12 19.87 50.87 -6.75
C ALA A 12 19.89 49.50 -7.51
N CYS A 13 21.00 49.11 -8.09
CA CYS A 13 21.14 47.80 -8.72
C CYS A 13 21.13 46.63 -7.67
N ALA A 14 21.74 46.85 -6.48
CA ALA A 14 21.73 45.84 -5.41
C ALA A 14 20.35 45.65 -4.78
N MET A 15 19.51 46.67 -4.73
CA MET A 15 18.11 46.56 -4.24
C MET A 15 17.16 45.93 -5.27
N LEU A 16 17.47 45.97 -6.56
CA LEU A 16 16.66 45.34 -7.59
C LEU A 16 16.93 43.84 -7.71
N LEU A 17 18.09 43.34 -7.25
CA LEU A 17 18.40 41.91 -7.24
C LEU A 17 17.77 41.16 -6.05
N SER A 18 17.27 41.86 -5.02
CA SER A 18 16.60 41.24 -3.85
C SER A 18 15.11 41.07 -3.97
N ALA A 19 14.50 41.48 -5.08
CA ALA A 19 13.08 41.41 -5.34
C ALA A 19 12.69 40.34 -6.39
N ALA A 20 13.53 39.31 -6.60
CA ALA A 20 13.05 38.12 -7.27
C ALA A 20 11.97 37.49 -6.39
N PRO A 21 10.74 37.31 -6.88
CA PRO A 21 9.74 36.59 -6.10
C PRO A 21 10.33 35.20 -5.84
N VAL A 22 10.62 34.89 -4.58
CA VAL A 22 10.78 33.52 -4.15
C VAL A 22 9.43 32.90 -4.40
N GLU A 23 9.25 32.21 -5.50
CA GLU A 23 8.11 31.35 -5.71
C GLU A 23 8.13 30.37 -4.53
N ALA A 24 7.29 30.64 -3.54
CA ALA A 24 7.03 29.67 -2.50
C ALA A 24 6.49 28.45 -3.23
N MET A 25 7.30 27.42 -3.40
CA MET A 25 6.83 26.14 -3.89
C MET A 25 5.73 25.72 -2.94
N ALA A 26 4.48 25.78 -3.41
CA ALA A 26 3.35 25.32 -2.65
C ALA A 26 3.58 23.83 -2.37
N TYR A 27 3.90 23.52 -1.12
CA TYR A 27 4.02 22.13 -0.69
C TYR A 27 2.60 21.55 -0.68
N THR A 28 2.35 20.60 -1.56
CA THR A 28 1.08 19.87 -1.57
C THR A 28 1.10 18.90 -0.39
N VAL A 29 0.22 19.14 0.58
CA VAL A 29 0.01 18.24 1.70
C VAL A 29 -0.63 16.96 1.18
N PRO A 30 -0.04 15.79 1.38
CA PRO A 30 -0.69 14.54 0.98
C PRO A 30 -1.90 14.28 1.87
N ASP A 31 -3.02 13.88 1.26
CA ASP A 31 -4.23 13.54 2.02
C ASP A 31 -4.11 12.22 2.75
N THR A 32 -3.19 11.33 2.30
CA THR A 32 -2.90 10.05 2.94
C THR A 32 -1.44 9.89 3.32
N VAL A 33 -1.19 9.12 4.36
CA VAL A 33 0.16 8.72 4.81
C VAL A 33 0.30 7.19 4.81
N ARG A 34 1.52 6.72 4.58
CA ARG A 34 1.88 5.29 4.63
C ARG A 34 2.68 5.03 5.91
N VAL A 35 2.15 4.18 6.78
CA VAL A 35 2.71 3.89 8.11
C VAL A 35 3.14 2.44 8.18
N GLY A 36 4.43 2.19 8.33
CA GLY A 36 4.96 0.85 8.60
C GLY A 36 4.53 0.38 9.99
N LEU A 37 3.83 -0.75 10.07
CA LEU A 37 3.32 -1.31 11.32
C LEU A 37 4.38 -2.16 12.03
N GLU A 38 5.54 -1.56 12.30
CA GLU A 38 6.74 -2.24 12.80
C GLU A 38 6.55 -2.97 14.12
N SER A 39 5.75 -2.43 15.04
CA SER A 39 5.49 -3.05 16.34
C SER A 39 4.57 -4.27 16.28
N VAL A 40 3.80 -4.42 15.20
CA VAL A 40 2.76 -5.45 15.07
C VAL A 40 3.06 -6.44 13.94
N CYS A 41 3.69 -5.98 12.86
CA CYS A 41 3.89 -6.77 11.65
C CYS A 41 5.16 -6.33 10.91
N LYS A 42 6.35 -6.53 11.51
CA LYS A 42 7.65 -6.27 10.90
C LYS A 42 8.41 -7.56 10.67
N ASN A 43 8.80 -7.81 9.42
CA ASN A 43 9.60 -8.99 9.02
C ASN A 43 9.00 -10.30 9.53
N VAL A 44 7.68 -10.45 9.43
CA VAL A 44 6.97 -11.65 9.86
C VAL A 44 6.75 -12.62 8.70
N ALA A 45 6.70 -13.91 9.00
CA ALA A 45 6.39 -14.95 8.03
C ALA A 45 4.87 -15.09 7.77
N SER A 46 4.04 -14.56 8.67
CA SER A 46 2.59 -14.56 8.51
C SER A 46 1.95 -13.46 9.35
N ALA A 47 0.79 -12.98 8.93
CA ALA A 47 -0.05 -12.05 9.69
C ALA A 47 -1.52 -12.44 9.56
N SER A 48 -2.29 -12.20 10.61
CA SER A 48 -3.75 -12.40 10.58
C SER A 48 -4.48 -11.10 10.28
N ILE A 49 -5.49 -11.17 9.39
CA ILE A 49 -6.35 -10.04 9.04
C ILE A 49 -7.78 -10.40 9.49
N GLY A 50 -8.25 -9.72 10.53
CA GLY A 50 -9.54 -9.97 11.14
C GLY A 50 -10.62 -9.11 10.50
N VAL A 51 -11.29 -9.66 9.50
CA VAL A 51 -12.48 -9.11 8.84
C VAL A 51 -13.31 -10.27 8.26
N TRP A 52 -14.62 -10.06 8.07
CA TRP A 52 -15.49 -11.00 7.35
C TRP A 52 -15.37 -10.86 5.84
N GLU A 53 -15.20 -9.63 5.40
CA GLU A 53 -15.08 -9.26 4.00
C GLU A 53 -13.78 -8.46 3.81
N LEU A 54 -12.95 -8.89 2.87
CA LEU A 54 -11.73 -8.20 2.49
C LEU A 54 -11.85 -7.75 1.04
N GLN A 55 -11.83 -6.44 0.83
CA GLN A 55 -11.80 -5.83 -0.48
C GLN A 55 -10.35 -5.75 -0.94
N ILE A 56 -10.10 -6.14 -2.19
CA ILE A 56 -8.78 -6.08 -2.83
C ILE A 56 -8.89 -5.11 -4.00
N GLY A 57 -7.89 -4.25 -4.18
CA GLY A 57 -7.92 -3.24 -5.22
C GLY A 57 -6.63 -2.44 -5.31
N MET A 58 -6.74 -1.24 -5.87
CA MET A 58 -5.63 -0.31 -6.06
C MET A 58 -5.89 0.99 -5.33
N GLN A 59 -4.83 1.62 -4.84
CA GLN A 59 -4.90 3.01 -4.43
C GLN A 59 -4.95 3.90 -5.68
N LYS A 60 -5.92 4.80 -5.77
CA LYS A 60 -6.07 5.77 -6.86
C LYS A 60 -6.21 7.17 -6.27
N GLY A 61 -5.12 7.94 -6.35
CA GLY A 61 -5.02 9.17 -5.57
C GLY A 61 -5.12 8.84 -4.07
N ASP A 62 -6.02 9.51 -3.37
CA ASP A 62 -6.28 9.28 -1.94
C ASP A 62 -7.38 8.24 -1.67
N GLY A 63 -8.02 7.74 -2.72
CA GLY A 63 -9.12 6.79 -2.65
C GLY A 63 -8.72 5.35 -2.94
N PHE A 64 -9.70 4.46 -2.73
CA PHE A 64 -9.62 3.03 -3.00
C PHE A 64 -10.47 2.69 -4.23
N GLN A 65 -9.84 2.08 -5.23
CA GLN A 65 -10.53 1.49 -6.37
C GLN A 65 -10.64 -0.01 -6.14
N ARG A 66 -11.84 -0.49 -5.84
CA ARG A 66 -12.11 -1.90 -5.61
C ARG A 66 -11.96 -2.71 -6.91
N GLY A 67 -11.21 -3.80 -6.85
CA GLY A 67 -11.01 -4.76 -7.93
C GLY A 67 -11.66 -6.12 -7.66
N GLY A 68 -11.92 -6.44 -6.39
CA GLY A 68 -12.60 -7.68 -6.00
C GLY A 68 -12.87 -7.73 -4.51
N VAL A 69 -13.63 -8.75 -4.12
CA VAL A 69 -14.03 -8.98 -2.72
C VAL A 69 -13.90 -10.46 -2.42
N ILE A 70 -13.30 -10.79 -1.29
CA ILE A 70 -13.25 -12.15 -0.75
C ILE A 70 -13.86 -12.18 0.64
N THR A 71 -14.49 -13.29 0.98
CA THR A 71 -15.16 -13.50 2.27
C THR A 71 -14.53 -14.63 3.07
N SER A 72 -14.66 -14.56 4.38
CA SER A 72 -14.19 -15.60 5.32
C SER A 72 -15.13 -15.74 6.49
N SER A 73 -14.83 -16.67 7.39
CA SER A 73 -15.50 -16.77 8.69
C SER A 73 -15.02 -15.73 9.73
N GLY A 74 -14.34 -14.64 9.28
CA GLY A 74 -13.87 -13.52 10.11
C GLY A 74 -12.36 -13.42 10.28
N LEU A 75 -11.58 -14.34 9.66
CA LEU A 75 -10.13 -14.33 9.75
C LEU A 75 -9.49 -14.78 8.44
N PHE A 76 -8.63 -13.91 7.89
CA PHE A 76 -7.71 -14.25 6.82
C PHE A 76 -6.28 -14.36 7.36
N THR A 77 -5.45 -15.14 6.67
CA THR A 77 -4.01 -15.21 6.94
C THR A 77 -3.25 -14.78 5.69
N ALA A 78 -2.39 -13.77 5.86
CA ALA A 78 -1.44 -13.33 4.84
C ALA A 78 -0.09 -13.99 5.05
N ARG A 79 0.58 -14.42 3.97
CA ARG A 79 1.96 -14.93 3.95
C ARG A 79 2.70 -14.40 2.73
N PRO A 80 4.02 -14.19 2.81
CA PRO A 80 4.80 -13.87 1.62
C PRO A 80 4.61 -14.93 0.53
N ALA A 81 4.44 -14.48 -0.70
CA ALA A 81 4.35 -15.32 -1.89
C ALA A 81 5.29 -14.74 -2.94
N VAL A 82 6.43 -15.41 -3.12
CA VAL A 82 7.47 -14.99 -4.08
C VAL A 82 7.89 -16.24 -4.85
N GLY A 83 8.04 -16.10 -6.16
CA GLY A 83 8.53 -17.17 -7.02
C GLY A 83 7.80 -17.28 -8.36
N ASP A 84 8.03 -18.40 -9.02
CA ASP A 84 7.46 -18.67 -10.33
C ASP A 84 6.15 -19.44 -10.20
N TYR A 85 5.21 -19.05 -11.05
CA TYR A 85 3.89 -19.65 -11.19
C TYR A 85 3.59 -19.92 -12.66
N ILE A 86 2.56 -20.71 -12.92
CA ILE A 86 1.94 -20.81 -14.23
C ILE A 86 0.63 -20.03 -14.16
N ALA A 87 0.50 -19.00 -14.99
CA ALA A 87 -0.72 -18.19 -15.12
C ALA A 87 -1.59 -18.76 -16.22
N VAL A 88 -2.89 -18.81 -16.01
CA VAL A 88 -3.89 -18.99 -17.07
C VAL A 88 -3.95 -17.69 -17.89
N ASP A 89 -3.80 -17.79 -19.22
CA ASP A 89 -3.75 -16.62 -20.11
C ASP A 89 -5.16 -16.07 -20.42
N LYS A 90 -5.97 -15.94 -19.37
CA LYS A 90 -7.34 -15.41 -19.43
C LYS A 90 -7.61 -14.47 -18.28
N THR A 91 -8.06 -13.28 -18.57
CA THR A 91 -8.56 -12.31 -17.59
C THR A 91 -10.05 -12.53 -17.35
N MET A 92 -10.44 -12.43 -16.08
CA MET A 92 -11.82 -12.62 -15.65
C MET A 92 -12.11 -11.71 -14.44
N ASP A 93 -13.31 -11.73 -13.92
CA ASP A 93 -13.60 -11.06 -12.66
C ASP A 93 -13.18 -11.90 -11.42
N CYS A 94 -13.34 -11.32 -10.24
CA CYS A 94 -12.93 -11.96 -8.98
C CYS A 94 -13.68 -13.27 -8.71
N ALA A 95 -14.99 -13.30 -8.97
CA ALA A 95 -15.82 -14.48 -8.69
C ALA A 95 -15.45 -15.65 -9.61
N ASP A 96 -15.35 -15.38 -10.91
CA ASP A 96 -14.93 -16.37 -11.91
C ASP A 96 -13.52 -16.91 -11.61
N ALA A 97 -12.59 -16.06 -11.16
CA ALA A 97 -11.24 -16.50 -10.80
C ALA A 97 -11.21 -17.38 -9.54
N LEU A 98 -12.05 -17.10 -8.55
CA LEU A 98 -12.20 -17.94 -7.36
C LEU A 98 -12.81 -19.30 -7.72
N ASP A 99 -13.84 -19.33 -8.54
CA ASP A 99 -14.50 -20.55 -8.99
C ASP A 99 -13.54 -21.40 -9.82
N MET A 100 -12.85 -20.84 -10.79
CA MET A 100 -11.85 -21.54 -11.61
C MET A 100 -10.71 -22.09 -10.73
N ALA A 101 -10.19 -21.31 -9.79
CA ALA A 101 -9.14 -21.77 -8.87
C ALA A 101 -9.62 -22.98 -8.03
N ASN A 102 -10.87 -22.95 -7.54
CA ASN A 102 -11.46 -24.06 -6.80
C ASN A 102 -11.67 -25.30 -7.69
N ASP A 103 -12.10 -25.14 -8.93
CA ASP A 103 -12.31 -26.25 -9.84
C ASP A 103 -10.98 -26.93 -10.24
N MET A 104 -9.97 -26.14 -10.57
CA MET A 104 -8.63 -26.66 -10.87
C MET A 104 -7.97 -27.33 -9.65
N LYS A 105 -8.25 -26.84 -8.44
CA LYS A 105 -7.80 -27.47 -7.20
C LYS A 105 -8.35 -28.89 -7.02
N LYS A 106 -9.57 -29.17 -7.48
CA LYS A 106 -10.16 -30.53 -7.46
C LYS A 106 -9.37 -31.53 -8.33
N SER A 107 -8.61 -31.02 -9.32
CA SER A 107 -7.68 -31.78 -10.14
C SER A 107 -6.30 -31.99 -9.48
N GLY A 108 -6.12 -31.56 -8.23
CA GLY A 108 -4.89 -31.75 -7.45
C GLY A 108 -3.83 -30.67 -7.67
N LEU A 109 -4.16 -29.56 -8.30
CA LEU A 109 -3.25 -28.44 -8.54
C LEU A 109 -3.24 -27.47 -7.32
N ASP A 110 -2.09 -26.86 -7.04
CA ASP A 110 -1.96 -25.79 -6.02
C ASP A 110 -2.28 -24.44 -6.64
N THR A 111 -3.56 -24.05 -6.56
CA THR A 111 -4.16 -22.96 -7.31
C THR A 111 -4.47 -21.74 -6.44
N TYR A 112 -4.39 -20.57 -7.06
CA TYR A 112 -4.64 -19.27 -6.45
C TYR A 112 -5.41 -18.40 -7.42
N ALA A 113 -6.48 -17.75 -6.98
CA ALA A 113 -7.04 -16.62 -7.70
C ALA A 113 -6.09 -15.42 -7.55
N ALA A 114 -5.58 -14.87 -8.65
CA ALA A 114 -4.55 -13.83 -8.65
C ALA A 114 -5.13 -12.50 -9.12
N TYR A 115 -5.06 -11.49 -8.25
CA TYR A 115 -5.40 -10.12 -8.59
C TYR A 115 -4.32 -9.51 -9.48
N LEU A 116 -4.70 -8.91 -10.59
CA LEU A 116 -3.79 -8.25 -11.53
C LEU A 116 -3.81 -6.74 -11.37
N SER A 117 -4.93 -6.11 -11.75
CA SER A 117 -5.15 -4.66 -11.64
C SER A 117 -6.61 -4.32 -11.94
N GLY A 118 -7.07 -3.17 -11.49
CA GLY A 118 -8.44 -2.71 -11.77
C GLY A 118 -9.50 -3.67 -11.26
N GLY A 119 -10.17 -4.34 -12.18
CA GLY A 119 -11.12 -5.43 -11.88
C GLY A 119 -10.65 -6.78 -12.42
N ASP A 120 -9.42 -6.85 -12.93
CA ASP A 120 -8.88 -8.00 -13.66
C ASP A 120 -8.24 -9.01 -12.73
N TRP A 121 -8.64 -10.26 -12.87
CA TRP A 121 -8.13 -11.42 -12.15
C TRP A 121 -7.76 -12.55 -13.13
N THR A 122 -6.99 -13.51 -12.66
CA THR A 122 -6.71 -14.76 -13.34
C THR A 122 -6.43 -15.87 -12.32
N VAL A 123 -6.04 -17.05 -12.77
CA VAL A 123 -5.61 -18.15 -11.89
C VAL A 123 -4.12 -18.40 -12.06
N TYR A 124 -3.39 -18.45 -10.95
CA TYR A 124 -2.00 -18.85 -10.87
C TYR A 124 -1.89 -20.23 -10.21
N VAL A 125 -1.01 -21.06 -10.74
CA VAL A 125 -0.77 -22.41 -10.24
C VAL A 125 0.69 -22.55 -9.89
N LYS A 126 0.97 -23.04 -8.67
CA LYS A 126 2.31 -23.26 -8.18
C LYS A 126 2.76 -24.70 -8.47
N ASP A 127 4.06 -24.87 -8.67
CA ASP A 127 4.72 -26.20 -8.81
C ASP A 127 4.06 -27.11 -9.87
N ALA A 128 3.54 -26.52 -10.97
CA ALA A 128 2.90 -27.24 -12.06
C ALA A 128 3.65 -27.09 -13.40
N SER A 129 3.32 -27.93 -14.37
CA SER A 129 3.73 -27.72 -15.77
C SER A 129 2.70 -26.88 -16.51
N VAL A 130 3.13 -26.17 -17.56
CA VAL A 130 2.22 -25.41 -18.42
C VAL A 130 1.11 -26.30 -18.98
N SER A 131 1.48 -27.48 -19.52
CA SER A 131 0.52 -28.41 -20.10
C SER A 131 -0.50 -28.99 -19.11
N ALA A 132 -0.13 -29.14 -17.83
CA ALA A 132 -1.08 -29.56 -16.80
C ALA A 132 -2.11 -28.45 -16.46
N VAL A 133 -1.66 -27.19 -16.48
CA VAL A 133 -2.55 -26.03 -16.27
C VAL A 133 -3.47 -25.84 -17.46
N GLU A 134 -2.95 -25.90 -18.69
CA GLU A 134 -3.75 -25.81 -19.91
C GLU A 134 -4.84 -26.89 -19.96
N ALA A 135 -4.48 -28.14 -19.62
CA ALA A 135 -5.44 -29.25 -19.59
C ALA A 135 -6.54 -29.08 -18.52
N ALA A 136 -6.21 -28.47 -17.38
CA ALA A 136 -7.15 -28.27 -16.28
C ALA A 136 -8.03 -27.03 -16.47
N ALA A 137 -7.51 -25.98 -17.11
CA ALA A 137 -8.20 -24.73 -17.35
C ALA A 137 -8.98 -24.69 -18.66
N ASP A 138 -8.66 -25.57 -19.61
CA ASP A 138 -9.09 -25.52 -21.02
C ASP A 138 -8.78 -24.16 -21.68
N GLU A 139 -7.64 -23.57 -21.28
CA GLU A 139 -7.14 -22.26 -21.71
C GLU A 139 -5.62 -22.33 -21.89
N ASN A 140 -5.03 -21.41 -22.63
CA ASN A 140 -3.57 -21.28 -22.70
C ASN A 140 -2.99 -20.88 -21.34
N ALA A 141 -1.74 -21.22 -21.11
CA ALA A 141 -1.06 -20.87 -19.87
C ALA A 141 0.41 -20.50 -20.12
N SER A 142 0.94 -19.61 -19.31
CA SER A 142 2.31 -19.11 -19.42
C SER A 142 3.02 -19.03 -18.06
N ARG A 143 4.37 -19.02 -18.09
CA ARG A 143 5.17 -18.83 -16.88
C ARG A 143 5.21 -17.36 -16.50
N VAL A 144 5.00 -17.08 -15.21
CA VAL A 144 5.07 -15.73 -14.64
C VAL A 144 5.86 -15.77 -13.34
N SER A 145 6.56 -14.67 -13.03
CA SER A 145 7.14 -14.45 -11.71
C SER A 145 6.19 -13.56 -10.90
N PHE A 146 5.99 -13.89 -9.64
CA PHE A 146 5.11 -13.17 -8.74
C PHE A 146 5.84 -12.76 -7.47
N GLU A 147 5.55 -11.53 -7.01
CA GLU A 147 5.99 -11.01 -5.72
C GLU A 147 4.82 -10.29 -5.04
N GLY A 148 4.48 -10.74 -3.85
CA GLY A 148 3.36 -10.23 -3.09
C GLY A 148 3.01 -11.13 -1.92
N VAL A 149 1.74 -11.20 -1.58
CA VAL A 149 1.25 -12.05 -0.49
C VAL A 149 0.16 -13.02 -0.97
N ALA A 150 0.16 -14.20 -0.38
CA ALA A 150 -0.94 -15.14 -0.46
C ALA A 150 -1.87 -14.93 0.73
N ILE A 151 -3.15 -14.73 0.45
CA ILE A 151 -4.23 -14.59 1.43
C ILE A 151 -5.02 -15.89 1.45
N THR A 152 -5.11 -16.49 2.61
CA THR A 152 -5.87 -17.74 2.85
C THR A 152 -6.93 -17.53 3.94
N GLY A 153 -7.90 -18.41 4.03
CA GLY A 153 -9.02 -18.33 4.99
C GLY A 153 -10.34 -17.93 4.37
N GLY A 154 -10.37 -17.63 3.07
CA GLY A 154 -11.57 -17.49 2.25
C GLY A 154 -11.93 -18.76 1.47
N GLU A 155 -12.77 -18.62 0.46
CA GLU A 155 -13.24 -19.71 -0.40
C GLU A 155 -12.12 -20.39 -1.20
N ALA A 156 -11.20 -19.59 -1.74
CA ALA A 156 -9.97 -20.03 -2.38
C ALA A 156 -8.78 -19.19 -1.88
N PRO A 157 -7.53 -19.69 -1.97
CA PRO A 157 -6.35 -18.86 -1.76
C PRO A 157 -6.26 -17.79 -2.84
N VAL A 158 -5.82 -16.59 -2.43
CA VAL A 158 -5.71 -15.42 -3.31
C VAL A 158 -4.30 -14.87 -3.30
N LEU A 159 -3.75 -14.51 -4.47
CA LEU A 159 -2.49 -13.79 -4.60
C LEU A 159 -2.76 -12.30 -4.80
N VAL A 160 -2.14 -11.48 -3.95
CA VAL A 160 -2.24 -10.01 -3.95
C VAL A 160 -0.84 -9.44 -4.14
N PRO A 161 -0.56 -8.74 -5.25
CA PRO A 161 0.76 -8.16 -5.52
C PRO A 161 1.06 -6.98 -4.57
N GLU A 162 2.33 -6.65 -4.38
CA GLU A 162 2.76 -5.57 -3.46
C GLU A 162 2.18 -4.18 -3.77
N ASN A 163 1.89 -3.90 -5.04
CA ASN A 163 1.30 -2.63 -5.47
C ASN A 163 -0.21 -2.54 -5.25
N ALA A 164 -0.86 -3.64 -4.89
CA ALA A 164 -2.27 -3.65 -4.52
C ALA A 164 -2.46 -3.28 -3.05
N VAL A 165 -3.67 -2.86 -2.73
CA VAL A 165 -4.10 -2.52 -1.37
C VAL A 165 -5.36 -3.28 -1.00
N MET A 166 -5.54 -3.49 0.29
CA MET A 166 -6.70 -4.20 0.86
C MET A 166 -7.43 -3.30 1.83
N MET A 167 -8.74 -3.45 1.93
CA MET A 167 -9.58 -2.69 2.85
C MET A 167 -10.63 -3.60 3.48
N GLY A 168 -10.98 -3.37 4.74
CA GLY A 168 -12.10 -4.06 5.37
C GLY A 168 -13.43 -3.64 4.74
N GLY A 169 -14.31 -4.61 4.46
CA GLY A 169 -15.63 -4.39 3.85
C GLY A 169 -16.72 -3.92 4.82
N ASN A 170 -16.38 -3.46 6.02
CA ASN A 170 -17.35 -2.92 6.97
C ASN A 170 -17.57 -1.41 6.78
N VAL A 171 -18.66 -0.89 7.36
CA VAL A 171 -19.06 0.52 7.24
C VAL A 171 -18.00 1.52 7.75
N ALA A 172 -17.07 1.07 8.58
CA ALA A 172 -16.04 1.90 9.18
C ALA A 172 -14.66 1.71 8.52
N ASP A 173 -14.58 0.95 7.42
CA ASP A 173 -13.34 0.62 6.70
C ASP A 173 -12.21 0.19 7.66
N THR A 174 -12.58 -0.60 8.68
CA THR A 174 -11.66 -1.06 9.71
C THR A 174 -11.29 -2.53 9.50
N PHE A 175 -10.07 -2.88 9.89
CA PHE A 175 -9.58 -4.24 9.94
C PHE A 175 -8.78 -4.46 11.21
N LYS A 176 -8.55 -5.72 11.59
CA LYS A 176 -7.57 -6.07 12.63
C LYS A 176 -6.36 -6.71 11.97
N LEU A 177 -5.17 -6.23 12.28
CA LEU A 177 -3.92 -6.88 11.91
C LEU A 177 -3.28 -7.44 13.18
N ASN A 178 -3.08 -8.76 13.23
CA ASN A 178 -2.60 -9.45 14.44
C ASN A 178 -3.36 -9.01 15.72
N SER A 179 -4.69 -8.93 15.61
CA SER A 179 -5.64 -8.51 16.66
C SER A 179 -5.69 -7.01 16.96
N MET A 180 -4.76 -6.20 16.45
CA MET A 180 -4.78 -4.74 16.63
C MET A 180 -5.67 -4.06 15.59
N PRO A 181 -6.60 -3.19 16.00
CA PRO A 181 -7.52 -2.53 15.07
C PRO A 181 -6.84 -1.37 14.33
N TYR A 182 -7.13 -1.25 13.04
CA TYR A 182 -6.68 -0.18 12.15
C TYR A 182 -7.82 0.32 11.27
N ARG A 183 -7.69 1.54 10.77
CA ARG A 183 -8.53 2.16 9.74
C ARG A 183 -7.77 2.29 8.44
N GLY A 184 -8.50 2.57 7.35
CA GLY A 184 -7.91 2.81 6.03
C GLY A 184 -7.52 1.52 5.32
N MET A 185 -6.49 1.61 4.49
CA MET A 185 -6.05 0.50 3.64
C MET A 185 -4.83 -0.20 4.23
N LEU A 186 -4.67 -1.46 3.88
CA LEU A 186 -3.53 -2.32 4.24
C LEU A 186 -2.81 -2.76 2.97
N THR A 187 -1.49 -2.72 2.97
CA THR A 187 -0.66 -3.44 2.03
C THR A 187 0.51 -4.09 2.76
N PHE A 188 1.25 -4.95 2.08
CA PHE A 188 2.45 -5.57 2.63
C PHE A 188 3.65 -5.26 1.74
N SER A 189 4.77 -4.95 2.36
CA SER A 189 6.06 -5.00 1.70
C SER A 189 6.69 -6.35 1.97
N VAL A 190 7.05 -7.04 0.91
CA VAL A 190 7.62 -8.40 0.95
C VAL A 190 9.13 -8.32 0.79
N ASN A 191 9.84 -9.17 1.53
CA ASN A 191 11.28 -9.34 1.41
C ASN A 191 11.59 -10.83 1.56
N GLY A 192 11.62 -11.53 0.43
CA GLY A 192 11.82 -12.98 0.38
C GLY A 192 10.73 -13.72 1.17
N SER A 193 11.10 -14.36 2.27
CA SER A 193 10.18 -15.15 3.11
C SER A 193 9.53 -14.36 4.25
N SER A 194 9.73 -13.05 4.29
CA SER A 194 9.18 -12.17 5.32
C SER A 194 8.39 -11.02 4.70
N MET A 195 7.49 -10.41 5.49
CA MET A 195 6.72 -9.24 5.08
C MET A 195 6.54 -8.27 6.23
N THR A 196 6.32 -7.01 5.87
CA THR A 196 5.99 -5.93 6.81
C THR A 196 4.66 -5.32 6.42
N GLY A 197 3.75 -5.21 7.37
CA GLY A 197 2.45 -4.55 7.15
C GLY A 197 2.62 -3.03 7.03
N VAL A 198 1.93 -2.44 6.07
CA VAL A 198 1.89 -1.00 5.83
C VAL A 198 0.44 -0.54 5.82
N ASN A 199 0.10 0.33 6.75
CA ASN A 199 -1.21 1.00 6.79
C ASN A 199 -1.18 2.26 5.93
N ILE A 200 -2.16 2.43 5.07
CA ILE A 200 -2.39 3.64 4.28
C ILE A 200 -3.66 4.29 4.82
N ILE A 201 -3.51 5.49 5.37
CA ILE A 201 -4.58 6.14 6.14
C ILE A 201 -4.60 7.64 5.86
N GLY A 202 -5.77 8.26 5.93
CA GLY A 202 -5.89 9.71 5.86
C GLY A 202 -5.05 10.41 6.93
N LEU A 203 -4.40 11.53 6.58
CA LEU A 203 -3.51 12.24 7.49
C LEU A 203 -4.20 12.64 8.81
N GLU A 204 -5.45 13.11 8.73
CA GLU A 204 -6.21 13.49 9.93
C GLU A 204 -6.65 12.26 10.75
N GLU A 205 -7.00 11.16 10.10
CA GLU A 205 -7.31 9.90 10.79
C GLU A 205 -6.10 9.28 11.47
N TYR A 206 -4.89 9.43 10.88
CA TYR A 206 -3.63 9.06 11.51
C TYR A 206 -3.44 9.78 12.85
N LEU A 207 -3.79 11.06 12.94
CA LEU A 207 -3.67 11.84 14.17
C LEU A 207 -4.60 11.35 15.27
N TYR A 208 -5.77 10.77 14.94
CA TYR A 208 -6.67 10.17 15.96
C TYR A 208 -6.02 8.99 16.72
N GLY A 209 -5.08 8.31 16.09
CA GLY A 209 -4.30 7.25 16.73
C GLY A 209 -3.06 7.77 17.44
N VAL A 210 -2.32 8.67 16.81
CA VAL A 210 -1.01 9.13 17.28
C VAL A 210 -1.11 10.07 18.46
N VAL A 211 -1.98 11.08 18.41
CA VAL A 211 -2.07 12.08 19.49
C VAL A 211 -2.36 11.44 20.85
N PRO A 212 -3.37 10.56 21.02
CA PRO A 212 -3.60 9.93 22.32
C PRO A 212 -2.55 8.89 22.71
N SER A 213 -1.75 8.38 21.76
CA SER A 213 -0.64 7.49 22.06
C SER A 213 0.58 8.23 22.62
N GLU A 214 0.79 9.46 22.16
CA GLU A 214 1.94 10.29 22.57
C GLU A 214 1.63 11.16 23.81
N MET A 215 0.38 11.53 24.01
CA MET A 215 -0.03 12.44 25.06
C MET A 215 -1.36 12.01 25.69
N PRO A 216 -1.43 11.83 27.02
CA PRO A 216 -2.67 11.49 27.69
C PRO A 216 -3.80 12.46 27.40
N LYS A 217 -5.00 11.95 27.15
CA LYS A 217 -6.20 12.76 26.86
C LYS A 217 -6.63 13.71 27.98
N SER A 218 -6.06 13.56 29.18
CA SER A 218 -6.30 14.43 30.33
C SER A 218 -5.48 15.72 30.33
N TYR A 219 -4.57 15.89 29.35
CA TYR A 219 -3.78 17.11 29.22
C TYR A 219 -4.66 18.25 28.70
N ASP A 220 -4.15 19.47 28.89
CA ASP A 220 -4.80 20.69 28.42
C ASP A 220 -5.05 20.62 26.90
N ALA A 221 -6.19 21.17 26.47
CA ALA A 221 -6.59 21.13 25.04
C ALA A 221 -5.56 21.82 24.14
N GLU A 222 -4.90 22.88 24.59
CA GLU A 222 -3.86 23.56 23.80
C GLU A 222 -2.61 22.70 23.66
N ALA A 223 -2.26 21.91 24.67
CA ALA A 223 -1.17 20.94 24.59
C ALA A 223 -1.48 19.83 23.57
N LEU A 224 -2.71 19.29 23.57
CA LEU A 224 -3.15 18.29 22.59
C LEU A 224 -3.15 18.84 21.17
N LYS A 225 -3.57 20.12 20.97
CA LYS A 225 -3.49 20.80 19.66
C LYS A 225 -2.03 20.96 19.21
N ALA A 226 -1.14 21.37 20.09
CA ALA A 226 0.29 21.48 19.77
C ALA A 226 0.89 20.14 19.38
N GLN A 227 0.54 19.06 20.09
CA GLN A 227 0.95 17.70 19.74
C GLN A 227 0.41 17.28 18.36
N ALA A 228 -0.85 17.61 18.03
CA ALA A 228 -1.42 17.31 16.72
C ALA A 228 -0.67 18.04 15.59
N VAL A 229 -0.29 19.31 15.79
CA VAL A 229 0.52 20.05 14.82
C VAL A 229 1.91 19.44 14.65
N ALA A 230 2.56 19.05 15.75
CA ALA A 230 3.87 18.41 15.73
C ALA A 230 3.81 17.05 14.99
N ALA A 231 2.83 16.20 15.31
CA ALA A 231 2.63 14.91 14.67
C ALA A 231 2.32 15.02 13.18
N ARG A 232 1.48 15.98 12.78
CA ARG A 232 1.18 16.28 11.36
C ARG A 232 2.44 16.69 10.62
N THR A 233 3.21 17.62 11.19
CA THR A 233 4.47 18.08 10.60
C THR A 233 5.46 16.94 10.46
N TYR A 234 5.59 16.10 11.49
CA TYR A 234 6.45 14.94 11.45
C TYR A 234 6.03 13.95 10.34
N ALA A 235 4.75 13.62 10.24
CA ALA A 235 4.23 12.73 9.21
C ALA A 235 4.49 13.24 7.77
N MET A 236 4.40 14.56 7.56
CA MET A 236 4.64 15.20 6.28
C MET A 236 6.13 15.35 5.93
N THR A 237 6.99 15.61 6.92
CA THR A 237 8.42 15.83 6.72
C THR A 237 9.24 14.55 6.82
N SER A 238 8.77 13.58 7.59
CA SER A 238 9.31 12.23 7.61
C SER A 238 8.94 11.57 6.29
N ARG A 239 9.72 11.87 5.24
CA ARG A 239 9.60 11.12 4.01
C ARG A 239 9.66 9.66 4.38
N PRO A 240 8.69 8.83 3.97
CA PRO A 240 8.85 7.41 4.14
C PRO A 240 10.19 7.09 3.51
N ARG A 241 11.05 6.43 4.26
CA ARG A 241 12.20 5.74 3.67
C ARG A 241 11.54 4.84 2.66
N ALA A 242 11.62 5.26 1.40
CA ALA A 242 10.84 4.64 0.33
C ALA A 242 11.15 3.15 0.39
N LEU A 243 10.17 2.36 0.81
CA LEU A 243 10.15 0.98 0.40
C LEU A 243 10.26 1.05 -1.11
N PRO A 244 11.17 0.35 -1.76
CA PRO A 244 11.39 0.48 -3.18
C PRO A 244 10.04 0.27 -3.87
N LEU A 245 9.51 1.35 -4.43
CA LEU A 245 8.49 1.25 -5.46
C LEU A 245 9.13 0.38 -6.53
N ALA A 246 8.41 -0.65 -6.95
CA ALA A 246 8.83 -1.53 -8.01
C ALA A 246 9.52 -0.73 -9.10
N SER A 247 10.76 -1.10 -9.38
CA SER A 247 11.68 -0.65 -10.42
C SER A 247 11.16 0.44 -11.37
N GLY A 248 11.66 1.67 -11.23
CA GLY A 248 11.48 2.71 -12.24
C GLY A 248 11.84 4.13 -11.85
N VAL A 249 12.15 4.44 -10.60
CA VAL A 249 12.61 5.79 -10.22
C VAL A 249 14.12 5.75 -9.95
N PRO A 250 14.94 6.50 -10.71
CA PRO A 250 16.39 6.57 -10.51
C PRO A 250 16.74 7.14 -9.13
N ASP A 251 17.77 6.58 -8.52
CA ASP A 251 18.30 6.89 -7.18
C ASP A 251 18.93 8.31 -7.07
N ALA A 252 18.82 9.14 -8.12
CA ALA A 252 19.47 10.43 -8.24
C ALA A 252 18.84 11.56 -7.40
N ASP A 253 17.62 11.38 -6.90
CA ASP A 253 16.87 12.42 -6.16
C ASP A 253 16.76 12.18 -4.65
N ARG A 254 17.63 11.35 -4.05
CA ARG A 254 17.70 11.20 -2.60
C ARG A 254 18.63 12.25 -2.01
N PRO A 255 18.13 13.21 -1.19
CA PRO A 255 19.04 14.02 -0.37
C PRO A 255 19.68 13.12 0.70
N LYS A 256 20.98 13.31 0.87
CA LYS A 256 21.83 12.64 1.88
C LYS A 256 21.44 13.07 3.28
#